data_0281b59a4513d61a9774052b22a384d0
#
_entry.id   0281b59a4513d61a9774052b22a384d0
#
_cell.length_a   1.000
_cell.length_b   1.000
_cell.length_c   1.000
_cell.angle_alpha   90.00
_cell.angle_beta   90.00
_cell.angle_gamma   90.00
#
_symmetry.space_group_name_H-M   'P 1'
#
loop_
_entity.id
_entity.type
_entity.pdbx_description
1 polymer ?
#
loop_
_entity_poly.entity_id
_entity_poly.type
_entity_poly.pdbx_seq_one_letter_code
_entity_poly.pdbx_strand_id
1 'polypeptide(L)'
;MEVIDFRVRFRTEEMLRPWNPQHPAPHFEQYIDLYKMEERLTPMTMPAYVEHMVAGGVDRGVVCGGTIEDNDHLLAVKETPEGERFFYVAGVHPKYGIRRNLEELERCRQAGFLGVNVSPYIWGVPANASVLFPIYAYCEQQGLIAIVHGSLHYNRYQSMWLGDPQYMDEIAINFPDLKLVVSHAGNGFGVLALAVAQKHPNMFLEFSALWPKYLPEATMQAVNSYLSDRCLFGTDYPLVEFDAAIEAWDAALRPAVKERFFARNAERALFEGPR
;
A
#
# COMPACT_ATOMS: atom_id res chain seq x y z
N MET A 1 -8.22 -12.46 -16.92
CA MET A 1 -7.37 -12.62 -15.72
C MET A 1 -7.85 -11.58 -14.73
N GLU A 2 -8.12 -11.98 -13.49
CA GLU A 2 -8.48 -11.02 -12.42
C GLU A 2 -7.30 -10.10 -12.13
N VAL A 3 -7.59 -8.82 -11.85
CA VAL A 3 -6.60 -7.82 -11.46
C VAL A 3 -6.99 -7.25 -10.11
N ILE A 4 -6.13 -7.42 -9.12
CA ILE A 4 -6.24 -6.84 -7.79
C ILE A 4 -5.19 -5.73 -7.65
N ASP A 5 -5.63 -4.50 -7.58
CA ASP A 5 -4.76 -3.36 -7.29
C ASP A 5 -4.50 -3.28 -5.78
N PHE A 6 -3.26 -3.53 -5.37
CA PHE A 6 -2.92 -3.62 -3.94
C PHE A 6 -2.80 -2.25 -3.26
N ARG A 7 -3.01 -1.17 -3.99
CA ARG A 7 -3.01 0.18 -3.43
C ARG A 7 -3.85 1.13 -4.26
N VAL A 8 -5.06 1.38 -3.79
CA VAL A 8 -5.97 2.38 -4.36
C VAL A 8 -6.39 3.38 -3.30
N ARG A 9 -6.77 4.58 -3.73
CA ARG A 9 -7.34 5.62 -2.89
C ARG A 9 -8.67 6.07 -3.48
N PHE A 10 -9.72 6.11 -2.69
CA PHE A 10 -10.99 6.65 -3.15
C PHE A 10 -10.87 8.13 -3.48
N ARG A 11 -11.53 8.55 -4.55
CA ARG A 11 -11.66 9.95 -4.94
C ARG A 11 -12.91 10.58 -4.31
N THR A 12 -13.22 10.26 -3.06
CA THR A 12 -14.25 10.93 -2.29
C THR A 12 -13.72 12.22 -1.66
N GLU A 13 -14.60 13.14 -1.30
CA GLU A 13 -14.20 14.41 -0.65
C GLU A 13 -13.39 14.16 0.61
N GLU A 14 -13.75 13.14 1.40
CA GLU A 14 -13.09 12.77 2.65
C GLU A 14 -11.64 12.32 2.39
N MET A 15 -11.45 11.39 1.44
CA MET A 15 -10.12 10.82 1.14
C MET A 15 -9.23 11.80 0.38
N LEU A 16 -9.81 12.75 -0.35
CA LEU A 16 -9.05 13.79 -1.07
C LEU A 16 -8.74 15.02 -0.22
N ARG A 17 -9.31 15.15 0.98
CA ARG A 17 -9.08 16.33 1.84
C ARG A 17 -7.61 16.68 2.04
N PRO A 18 -6.68 15.74 2.31
CA PRO A 18 -5.25 16.04 2.44
C PRO A 18 -4.57 16.49 1.14
N TRP A 19 -5.22 16.21 0.01
CA TRP A 19 -4.72 16.50 -1.33
C TRP A 19 -5.30 17.78 -1.95
N ASN A 20 -6.10 18.54 -1.19
CA ASN A 20 -6.72 19.75 -1.73
C ASN A 20 -5.68 20.67 -2.40
N PRO A 21 -5.79 20.95 -3.72
CA PRO A 21 -4.77 21.72 -4.44
C PRO A 21 -4.56 23.16 -3.93
N GLN A 22 -5.58 23.73 -3.26
CA GLN A 22 -5.48 25.08 -2.69
C GLN A 22 -4.76 25.11 -1.34
N HIS A 23 -4.88 24.01 -0.56
CA HIS A 23 -4.29 23.88 0.76
C HIS A 23 -3.84 22.44 1.01
N PRO A 24 -2.88 21.91 0.22
CA PRO A 24 -2.44 20.53 0.38
C PRO A 24 -1.73 20.35 1.71
N ALA A 25 -1.89 19.16 2.30
CA ALA A 25 -1.03 18.80 3.42
C ALA A 25 0.44 18.81 2.97
N PRO A 26 1.38 19.30 3.81
CA PRO A 26 2.77 19.53 3.38
C PRO A 26 3.46 18.31 2.74
N HIS A 27 3.08 17.12 3.14
CA HIS A 27 3.64 15.87 2.60
C HIS A 27 3.09 15.50 1.21
N PHE A 28 2.02 16.16 0.74
CA PHE A 28 1.45 15.96 -0.59
C PHE A 28 1.74 17.11 -1.59
N GLU A 29 2.19 18.24 -1.12
CA GLU A 29 2.42 19.45 -1.93
C GLU A 29 3.21 19.15 -3.23
N GLN A 30 4.31 18.40 -3.12
CA GLN A 30 5.16 18.09 -4.26
C GLN A 30 4.61 16.99 -5.18
N TYR A 31 3.75 16.10 -4.66
CA TYR A 31 3.16 15.04 -5.48
C TYR A 31 2.18 15.60 -6.49
N ILE A 32 1.42 16.63 -6.11
CA ILE A 32 0.43 17.27 -6.99
C ILE A 32 1.11 17.79 -8.25
N ASP A 33 2.18 18.55 -8.07
CA ASP A 33 2.95 19.12 -9.20
C ASP A 33 3.67 18.03 -10.01
N LEU A 34 4.36 17.10 -9.33
CA LEU A 34 5.19 16.08 -9.96
C LEU A 34 4.36 15.14 -10.86
N TYR A 35 3.17 14.75 -10.39
CA TYR A 35 2.30 13.82 -11.10
C TYR A 35 1.19 14.53 -11.88
N LYS A 36 1.15 15.88 -11.90
CA LYS A 36 0.13 16.69 -12.59
C LYS A 36 -1.28 16.25 -12.24
N MET A 37 -1.56 16.26 -10.94
CA MET A 37 -2.75 15.58 -10.39
C MET A 37 -4.00 16.45 -10.35
N GLU A 38 -3.95 17.74 -10.70
CA GLU A 38 -5.05 18.70 -10.47
C GLU A 38 -6.40 18.18 -10.99
N GLU A 39 -6.43 17.64 -12.20
CA GLU A 39 -7.65 17.08 -12.81
C GLU A 39 -8.12 15.81 -12.11
N ARG A 40 -7.17 15.00 -11.61
CA ARG A 40 -7.45 13.74 -10.92
C ARG A 40 -7.85 13.90 -9.46
N LEU A 41 -7.75 15.11 -8.91
CA LEU A 41 -8.18 15.43 -7.55
C LEU A 41 -9.63 15.93 -7.47
N THR A 42 -10.40 15.86 -8.55
CA THR A 42 -11.83 16.13 -8.53
C THR A 42 -12.56 14.96 -7.84
N PRO A 43 -13.38 15.22 -6.80
CA PRO A 43 -14.13 14.15 -6.14
C PRO A 43 -15.08 13.39 -7.06
N MET A 44 -15.26 12.11 -6.79
CA MET A 44 -16.18 11.22 -7.47
C MET A 44 -17.13 10.57 -6.47
N THR A 45 -18.35 10.21 -6.92
CA THR A 45 -19.19 9.29 -6.17
C THR A 45 -18.62 7.88 -6.21
N MET A 46 -18.93 7.05 -5.22
CA MET A 46 -18.43 5.66 -5.22
C MET A 46 -18.87 4.84 -6.43
N PRO A 47 -20.13 4.92 -6.93
CA PRO A 47 -20.51 4.26 -8.18
C PRO A 47 -19.64 4.70 -9.37
N ALA A 48 -19.42 6.01 -9.56
CA ALA A 48 -18.57 6.52 -10.65
C ALA A 48 -17.10 6.09 -10.49
N TYR A 49 -16.60 6.04 -9.26
CA TYR A 49 -15.24 5.55 -8.97
C TYR A 49 -15.09 4.07 -9.35
N VAL A 50 -16.04 3.21 -8.96
CA VAL A 50 -16.02 1.78 -9.29
C VAL A 50 -16.15 1.56 -10.79
N GLU A 51 -17.04 2.32 -11.46
CA GLU A 51 -17.16 2.26 -12.93
C GLU A 51 -15.82 2.60 -13.61
N HIS A 52 -15.16 3.67 -13.17
CA HIS A 52 -13.85 4.07 -13.69
C HIS A 52 -12.77 3.00 -13.42
N MET A 53 -12.71 2.44 -12.21
CA MET A 53 -11.77 1.38 -11.84
C MET A 53 -11.95 0.13 -12.72
N VAL A 54 -13.19 -0.33 -12.88
CA VAL A 54 -13.50 -1.51 -13.70
C VAL A 54 -13.24 -1.25 -15.19
N ALA A 55 -13.60 -0.07 -15.69
CA ALA A 55 -13.29 0.32 -17.08
C ALA A 55 -11.78 0.39 -17.33
N GLY A 56 -10.99 0.74 -16.32
CA GLY A 56 -9.53 0.72 -16.33
C GLY A 56 -8.90 -0.67 -16.16
N GLY A 57 -9.72 -1.73 -16.03
CA GLY A 57 -9.27 -3.12 -16.01
C GLY A 57 -8.94 -3.67 -14.61
N VAL A 58 -9.29 -2.96 -13.53
CA VAL A 58 -9.11 -3.43 -12.15
C VAL A 58 -10.43 -4.01 -11.62
N ASP A 59 -10.40 -5.25 -11.16
CA ASP A 59 -11.57 -5.93 -10.62
C ASP A 59 -11.82 -5.62 -9.15
N ARG A 60 -10.74 -5.58 -8.35
CA ARG A 60 -10.77 -5.29 -6.91
C ARG A 60 -9.59 -4.42 -6.49
N GLY A 61 -9.74 -3.69 -5.39
CA GLY A 61 -8.69 -2.82 -4.86
C GLY A 61 -8.46 -3.00 -3.36
N VAL A 62 -7.21 -2.82 -2.92
CA VAL A 62 -6.88 -2.67 -1.49
C VAL A 62 -6.84 -1.18 -1.17
N VAL A 63 -7.72 -0.75 -0.29
CA VAL A 63 -7.81 0.65 0.15
C VAL A 63 -7.25 0.80 1.56
N CYS A 64 -6.37 1.79 1.75
CA CYS A 64 -5.70 2.05 3.00
C CYS A 64 -6.17 3.36 3.63
N GLY A 65 -6.53 3.32 4.92
CA GLY A 65 -6.63 4.54 5.73
C GLY A 65 -5.25 5.15 5.94
N GLY A 66 -5.15 6.47 5.88
CA GLY A 66 -3.93 7.20 6.20
C GLY A 66 -3.78 7.43 7.71
N THR A 67 -4.91 7.62 8.39
CA THR A 67 -5.00 7.84 9.84
C THR A 67 -6.27 7.20 10.41
N ILE A 68 -6.44 7.27 11.73
CA ILE A 68 -7.65 6.78 12.42
C ILE A 68 -8.93 7.48 11.88
N GLU A 69 -8.82 8.75 11.53
CA GLU A 69 -9.96 9.54 11.05
C GLU A 69 -10.54 9.03 9.72
N ASP A 70 -9.72 8.36 8.91
CA ASP A 70 -10.18 7.81 7.63
C ASP A 70 -11.00 6.52 7.82
N ASN A 71 -10.80 5.81 8.93
CA ASN A 71 -11.42 4.50 9.14
C ASN A 71 -12.95 4.56 9.20
N ASP A 72 -13.54 5.62 9.75
CA ASP A 72 -15.00 5.77 9.79
C ASP A 72 -15.60 5.90 8.39
N HIS A 73 -14.91 6.65 7.50
CA HIS A 73 -15.32 6.77 6.11
C HIS A 73 -15.17 5.41 5.37
N LEU A 74 -14.04 4.72 5.58
CA LEU A 74 -13.82 3.40 4.98
C LEU A 74 -14.85 2.36 5.45
N LEU A 75 -15.23 2.38 6.74
CA LEU A 75 -16.29 1.55 7.27
C LEU A 75 -17.65 1.86 6.63
N ALA A 76 -17.97 3.15 6.46
CA ALA A 76 -19.21 3.55 5.81
C ALA A 76 -19.28 3.10 4.34
N VAL A 77 -18.17 3.23 3.59
CA VAL A 77 -18.10 2.74 2.20
C VAL A 77 -18.21 1.23 2.14
N LYS A 78 -17.59 0.51 3.09
CA LYS A 78 -17.64 -0.96 3.14
C LYS A 78 -19.06 -1.53 3.19
N GLU A 79 -20.00 -0.82 3.80
CA GLU A 79 -21.40 -1.23 3.91
C GLU A 79 -22.23 -0.90 2.66
N THR A 80 -21.64 -0.31 1.62
CA THR A 80 -22.29 -0.04 0.34
C THR A 80 -22.09 -1.19 -0.66
N PRO A 81 -22.93 -1.32 -1.70
CA PRO A 81 -22.72 -2.33 -2.76
C PRO A 81 -21.35 -2.20 -3.46
N GLU A 82 -20.87 -0.96 -3.65
CA GLU A 82 -19.56 -0.67 -4.23
C GLU A 82 -18.42 -1.16 -3.33
N GLY A 83 -18.67 -1.14 -2.01
CA GLY A 83 -17.70 -1.56 -0.98
C GLY A 83 -17.25 -3.01 -1.09
N GLU A 84 -18.06 -3.90 -1.69
CA GLU A 84 -17.74 -5.32 -1.89
C GLU A 84 -16.52 -5.55 -2.81
N ARG A 85 -16.15 -4.54 -3.60
CA ARG A 85 -14.99 -4.62 -4.49
C ARG A 85 -13.67 -4.32 -3.82
N PHE A 86 -13.69 -3.96 -2.53
CA PHE A 86 -12.48 -3.52 -1.85
C PHE A 86 -12.11 -4.38 -0.65
N PHE A 87 -10.80 -4.50 -0.45
CA PHE A 87 -10.18 -5.00 0.76
C PHE A 87 -9.69 -3.81 1.58
N TYR A 88 -9.99 -3.79 2.86
CA TYR A 88 -9.80 -2.64 3.71
C TYR A 88 -8.62 -2.82 4.65
N VAL A 89 -7.80 -1.78 4.76
CA VAL A 89 -6.64 -1.71 5.65
C VAL A 89 -6.75 -0.47 6.51
N ALA A 90 -6.66 -0.64 7.82
CA ALA A 90 -6.89 0.43 8.79
C ALA A 90 -5.77 1.46 8.80
N GLY A 91 -6.13 2.72 8.94
CA GLY A 91 -5.21 3.79 9.27
C GLY A 91 -4.92 3.82 10.78
N VAL A 92 -3.66 4.12 11.13
CA VAL A 92 -3.20 4.37 12.50
C VAL A 92 -2.31 5.60 12.54
N HIS A 93 -2.04 6.14 13.73
CA HIS A 93 -1.07 7.22 13.86
C HIS A 93 -0.47 7.25 15.28
N PRO A 94 0.88 7.28 15.44
CA PRO A 94 1.56 7.26 16.75
C PRO A 94 1.11 8.37 17.71
N LYS A 95 0.67 9.53 17.19
CA LYS A 95 0.19 10.67 18.02
C LYS A 95 -0.97 10.31 18.97
N TYR A 96 -1.75 9.27 18.64
CA TYR A 96 -2.88 8.85 19.48
C TYR A 96 -2.51 7.89 20.60
N GLY A 97 -1.24 7.47 20.66
CA GLY A 97 -0.75 6.48 21.61
C GLY A 97 -1.15 5.04 21.25
N ILE A 98 -0.47 4.09 21.91
CA ILE A 98 -0.61 2.65 21.59
C ILE A 98 -2.04 2.16 21.86
N ARG A 99 -2.58 2.48 23.03
CA ARG A 99 -3.90 1.97 23.45
C ARG A 99 -4.99 2.31 22.42
N ARG A 100 -5.10 3.59 22.02
CA ARG A 100 -6.14 4.03 21.08
C ARG A 100 -5.97 3.41 19.70
N ASN A 101 -4.72 3.26 19.23
CA ASN A 101 -4.47 2.59 17.96
C ASN A 101 -4.88 1.11 18.00
N LEU A 102 -4.62 0.40 19.09
CA LEU A 102 -5.02 -1.01 19.22
C LEU A 102 -6.53 -1.18 19.35
N GLU A 103 -7.21 -0.31 20.12
CA GLU A 103 -8.68 -0.29 20.22
C GLU A 103 -9.31 -0.06 18.83
N GLU A 104 -8.74 0.85 18.05
CA GLU A 104 -9.20 1.15 16.70
C GLU A 104 -8.93 0.00 15.71
N LEU A 105 -7.76 -0.61 15.77
CA LEU A 105 -7.43 -1.79 14.96
C LEU A 105 -8.39 -2.95 15.26
N GLU A 106 -8.71 -3.18 16.53
CA GLU A 106 -9.68 -4.24 16.90
C GLU A 106 -11.07 -3.92 16.35
N ARG A 107 -11.52 -2.66 16.42
CA ARG A 107 -12.80 -2.23 15.82
C ARG A 107 -12.83 -2.50 14.31
N CYS A 108 -11.77 -2.11 13.61
CA CYS A 108 -11.65 -2.33 12.16
C CYS A 108 -11.57 -3.82 11.82
N ARG A 109 -10.79 -4.60 12.59
CA ARG A 109 -10.69 -6.06 12.39
C ARG A 109 -12.04 -6.76 12.54
N GLN A 110 -12.83 -6.39 13.57
CA GLN A 110 -14.17 -6.93 13.78
C GLN A 110 -15.12 -6.60 12.62
N ALA A 111 -14.92 -5.45 11.97
CA ALA A 111 -15.61 -5.06 10.75
C ALA A 111 -15.03 -5.71 9.47
N GLY A 112 -14.03 -6.59 9.59
CA GLY A 112 -13.44 -7.32 8.47
C GLY A 112 -12.34 -6.59 7.72
N PHE A 113 -11.66 -5.62 8.34
CA PHE A 113 -10.41 -5.08 7.79
C PHE A 113 -9.28 -6.10 7.93
N LEU A 114 -8.39 -6.12 6.96
CA LEU A 114 -7.39 -7.17 6.79
C LEU A 114 -5.98 -6.77 7.24
N GLY A 115 -5.79 -5.54 7.69
CA GLY A 115 -4.46 -5.09 8.08
C GLY A 115 -4.38 -3.64 8.54
N VAL A 116 -3.14 -3.17 8.65
CA VAL A 116 -2.78 -1.82 9.06
C VAL A 116 -1.89 -1.15 8.01
N ASN A 117 -2.08 0.16 7.80
CA ASN A 117 -1.22 0.99 6.97
C ASN A 117 -0.29 1.85 7.84
N VAL A 118 1.01 1.70 7.63
CA VAL A 118 2.08 2.37 8.38
C VAL A 118 2.81 3.35 7.46
N SER A 119 2.75 4.65 7.78
CA SER A 119 3.29 5.73 6.95
C SER A 119 4.38 6.54 7.66
N PRO A 120 5.62 6.01 7.77
CA PRO A 120 6.72 6.62 8.52
C PRO A 120 6.99 8.08 8.12
N TYR A 121 6.94 8.37 6.82
CA TYR A 121 7.25 9.70 6.27
C TYR A 121 6.19 10.76 6.59
N ILE A 122 4.94 10.35 6.85
CA ILE A 122 3.89 11.27 7.33
C ILE A 122 4.11 11.61 8.80
N TRP A 123 4.52 10.61 9.57
CA TRP A 123 4.65 10.72 11.02
C TRP A 123 6.00 11.27 11.49
N GLY A 124 7.03 11.26 10.63
CA GLY A 124 8.40 11.58 11.02
C GLY A 124 9.03 10.56 11.98
N VAL A 125 8.55 9.30 11.92
CA VAL A 125 8.95 8.20 12.79
C VAL A 125 9.39 7.02 11.92
N PRO A 126 10.58 6.43 12.16
CA PRO A 126 11.02 5.28 11.37
C PRO A 126 10.10 4.08 11.59
N ALA A 127 10.00 3.22 10.57
CA ALA A 127 9.09 2.08 10.59
C ALA A 127 9.34 1.09 11.75
N ASN A 128 10.59 0.97 12.21
CA ASN A 128 10.99 0.13 13.34
C ASN A 128 10.94 0.82 14.70
N ALA A 129 10.31 1.99 14.81
CA ALA A 129 10.19 2.67 16.09
C ALA A 129 9.42 1.81 17.11
N SER A 130 9.91 1.74 18.36
CA SER A 130 9.34 0.90 19.40
C SER A 130 7.86 1.16 19.69
N VAL A 131 7.37 2.37 19.42
CA VAL A 131 5.94 2.73 19.55
C VAL A 131 5.05 1.96 18.54
N LEU A 132 5.61 1.42 17.46
CA LEU A 132 4.89 0.64 16.43
C LEU A 132 4.91 -0.87 16.74
N PHE A 133 5.83 -1.36 17.54
CA PHE A 133 5.96 -2.80 17.83
C PHE A 133 4.70 -3.44 18.41
N PRO A 134 3.95 -2.82 19.33
CA PRO A 134 2.65 -3.37 19.76
C PRO A 134 1.62 -3.52 18.66
N ILE A 135 1.67 -2.64 17.63
CA ILE A 135 0.80 -2.71 16.46
C ILE A 135 1.20 -3.91 15.59
N TYR A 136 2.50 -4.10 15.34
CA TYR A 136 3.00 -5.26 14.58
C TYR A 136 2.71 -6.58 15.30
N ALA A 137 2.96 -6.64 16.61
CA ALA A 137 2.63 -7.82 17.42
C ALA A 137 1.14 -8.16 17.38
N TYR A 138 0.27 -7.15 17.47
CA TYR A 138 -1.17 -7.34 17.33
C TYR A 138 -1.54 -7.88 15.94
N CYS A 139 -1.00 -7.29 14.86
CA CYS A 139 -1.25 -7.75 13.50
C CYS A 139 -0.78 -9.19 13.30
N GLU A 140 0.41 -9.54 13.76
CA GLU A 140 0.93 -10.90 13.69
C GLU A 140 0.01 -11.90 14.40
N GLN A 141 -0.39 -11.61 15.64
CA GLN A 141 -1.28 -12.46 16.45
C GLN A 141 -2.67 -12.65 15.82
N GLN A 142 -3.18 -11.62 15.13
CA GLN A 142 -4.50 -11.66 14.51
C GLN A 142 -4.47 -12.11 13.03
N GLY A 143 -3.29 -12.44 12.48
CA GLY A 143 -3.13 -12.82 11.07
C GLY A 143 -3.36 -11.68 10.09
N LEU A 144 -3.30 -10.41 10.57
CA LEU A 144 -3.45 -9.21 9.77
C LEU A 144 -2.15 -8.88 9.02
N ILE A 145 -2.26 -8.21 7.87
CA ILE A 145 -1.10 -7.69 7.15
C ILE A 145 -0.65 -6.34 7.74
N ALA A 146 0.64 -6.03 7.65
CA ALA A 146 1.14 -4.67 7.85
C ALA A 146 1.69 -4.14 6.51
N ILE A 147 1.03 -3.11 5.97
CA ILE A 147 1.53 -2.40 4.80
C ILE A 147 2.37 -1.23 5.30
N VAL A 148 3.65 -1.23 4.98
CA VAL A 148 4.61 -0.22 5.42
C VAL A 148 5.15 0.54 4.21
N HIS A 149 5.09 1.87 4.26
CA HIS A 149 5.72 2.71 3.25
C HIS A 149 7.25 2.59 3.35
N GLY A 150 7.84 1.75 2.52
CA GLY A 150 9.26 1.37 2.54
C GLY A 150 10.01 1.84 1.32
N SER A 151 9.89 3.12 0.96
CA SER A 151 10.55 3.75 -0.18
C SER A 151 10.96 5.18 0.13
N LEU A 152 11.68 5.81 -0.80
CA LEU A 152 11.82 7.26 -0.77
C LEU A 152 10.43 7.93 -0.88
N HIS A 153 10.36 9.17 -0.40
CA HIS A 153 9.16 10.01 -0.50
C HIS A 153 9.56 11.45 -0.85
N TYR A 154 8.58 12.22 -1.32
CA TYR A 154 8.81 13.62 -1.73
C TYR A 154 8.43 14.65 -0.64
N ASN A 155 8.17 14.20 0.59
CA ASN A 155 7.95 15.12 1.70
C ASN A 155 9.28 15.79 2.10
N ARG A 156 9.52 17.02 1.64
CA ARG A 156 10.74 17.77 1.91
C ARG A 156 10.95 18.16 3.37
N TYR A 157 9.95 17.96 4.23
CA TYR A 157 10.03 18.27 5.65
C TYR A 157 10.42 17.07 6.50
N GLN A 158 10.59 15.90 5.89
CA GLN A 158 10.93 14.65 6.60
C GLN A 158 12.16 13.99 6.00
N SER A 159 12.86 13.22 6.82
CA SER A 159 14.01 12.44 6.36
C SER A 159 13.58 11.35 5.39
N MET A 160 14.23 11.27 4.23
CA MET A 160 13.97 10.20 3.26
C MET A 160 14.35 8.80 3.77
N TRP A 161 15.16 8.70 4.82
CA TRP A 161 15.60 7.43 5.41
C TRP A 161 14.53 6.75 6.26
N LEU A 162 13.38 7.39 6.52
CA LEU A 162 12.30 6.81 7.33
C LEU A 162 11.69 5.53 6.72
N GLY A 163 11.83 5.33 5.42
CA GLY A 163 11.40 4.14 4.68
C GLY A 163 12.55 3.19 4.32
N ASP A 164 13.71 3.29 4.97
CA ASP A 164 14.87 2.45 4.64
C ASP A 164 14.55 0.95 4.83
N PRO A 165 14.86 0.09 3.84
CA PRO A 165 14.64 -1.35 3.92
C PRO A 165 15.31 -2.04 5.11
N GLN A 166 16.37 -1.47 5.71
CA GLN A 166 16.94 -2.00 6.96
C GLN A 166 15.92 -2.10 8.10
N TYR A 167 14.96 -1.18 8.15
CA TYR A 167 13.89 -1.23 9.16
C TYR A 167 12.91 -2.38 8.89
N MET A 168 12.69 -2.73 7.61
CA MET A 168 11.88 -3.89 7.24
C MET A 168 12.55 -5.20 7.64
N ASP A 169 13.88 -5.28 7.51
CA ASP A 169 14.68 -6.41 7.99
C ASP A 169 14.50 -6.61 9.51
N GLU A 170 14.59 -5.54 10.29
CA GLU A 170 14.42 -5.60 11.75
C GLU A 170 12.98 -5.97 12.14
N ILE A 171 11.96 -5.42 11.48
CA ILE A 171 10.56 -5.77 11.73
C ILE A 171 10.34 -7.26 11.44
N ALA A 172 10.80 -7.76 10.30
CA ALA A 172 10.63 -9.16 9.92
C ALA A 172 11.41 -10.14 10.82
N ILE A 173 12.52 -9.72 11.44
CA ILE A 173 13.23 -10.51 12.46
C ILE A 173 12.41 -10.62 13.75
N ASN A 174 11.81 -9.50 14.20
CA ASN A 174 11.07 -9.45 15.46
C ASN A 174 9.65 -10.05 15.33
N PHE A 175 9.08 -10.04 14.13
CA PHE A 175 7.72 -10.52 13.81
C PHE A 175 7.77 -11.47 12.61
N PRO A 176 8.29 -12.69 12.77
CA PRO A 176 8.55 -13.61 11.65
C PRO A 176 7.27 -14.15 10.99
N ASP A 177 6.15 -14.15 11.69
CA ASP A 177 4.84 -14.59 11.17
C ASP A 177 3.98 -13.42 10.67
N LEU A 178 4.43 -12.18 10.85
CA LEU A 178 3.75 -11.00 10.30
C LEU A 178 3.89 -10.96 8.79
N LYS A 179 2.77 -10.92 8.08
CA LYS A 179 2.77 -10.63 6.63
C LYS A 179 3.08 -9.15 6.40
N LEU A 180 4.32 -8.87 6.00
CA LEU A 180 4.85 -7.52 5.81
C LEU A 180 4.80 -7.15 4.33
N VAL A 181 4.04 -6.12 3.98
CA VAL A 181 3.96 -5.59 2.61
C VAL A 181 4.71 -4.26 2.56
N VAL A 182 5.73 -4.19 1.72
CA VAL A 182 6.54 -2.98 1.54
C VAL A 182 6.05 -2.21 0.33
N SER A 183 5.39 -1.08 0.57
CA SER A 183 4.88 -0.23 -0.51
C SER A 183 6.00 0.38 -1.33
N HIS A 184 5.73 0.49 -2.64
CA HIS A 184 6.65 1.04 -3.63
C HIS A 184 8.00 0.29 -3.69
N ALA A 185 8.00 -0.98 -3.25
CA ALA A 185 9.08 -1.96 -3.44
C ALA A 185 10.49 -1.48 -3.07
N GLY A 186 10.63 -0.59 -2.09
CA GLY A 186 11.92 -0.02 -1.69
C GLY A 186 12.52 0.94 -2.72
N ASN A 187 11.70 1.51 -3.61
CA ASN A 187 12.16 2.44 -4.63
C ASN A 187 13.00 3.57 -4.01
N GLY A 188 14.15 3.88 -4.62
CA GLY A 188 15.13 4.85 -4.12
C GLY A 188 16.25 4.25 -3.27
N PHE A 189 16.10 3.01 -2.77
CA PHE A 189 17.13 2.30 -2.00
C PHE A 189 17.82 1.19 -2.81
N GLY A 190 17.71 1.23 -4.14
CA GLY A 190 18.33 0.28 -5.05
C GLY A 190 17.81 -1.14 -4.86
N VAL A 191 18.73 -2.11 -4.75
CA VAL A 191 18.39 -3.53 -4.62
C VAL A 191 18.26 -4.01 -3.17
N LEU A 192 18.38 -3.12 -2.19
CA LEU A 192 18.40 -3.52 -0.77
C LEU A 192 17.07 -4.16 -0.37
N ALA A 193 15.94 -3.59 -0.80
CA ALA A 193 14.61 -4.15 -0.51
C ALA A 193 14.43 -5.56 -1.13
N LEU A 194 15.02 -5.81 -2.30
CA LEU A 194 15.01 -7.14 -2.93
C LEU A 194 15.78 -8.17 -2.07
N ALA A 195 16.94 -7.77 -1.54
CA ALA A 195 17.75 -8.63 -0.67
C ALA A 195 17.00 -8.94 0.64
N VAL A 196 16.37 -7.94 1.25
CA VAL A 196 15.55 -8.13 2.46
C VAL A 196 14.35 -9.05 2.17
N ALA A 197 13.64 -8.85 1.06
CA ALA A 197 12.54 -9.72 0.67
C ALA A 197 13.00 -11.15 0.34
N GLN A 198 14.19 -11.32 -0.21
CA GLN A 198 14.76 -12.66 -0.44
C GLN A 198 15.08 -13.37 0.88
N LYS A 199 15.55 -12.64 1.90
CA LYS A 199 15.84 -13.16 3.22
C LYS A 199 14.58 -13.56 4.00
N HIS A 200 13.50 -12.80 3.88
CA HIS A 200 12.28 -12.95 4.67
C HIS A 200 11.10 -13.44 3.82
N PRO A 201 10.67 -14.72 3.97
CA PRO A 201 9.58 -15.28 3.15
C PRO A 201 8.21 -14.66 3.42
N ASN A 202 8.01 -14.02 4.58
CA ASN A 202 6.81 -13.31 4.99
C ASN A 202 6.70 -11.87 4.44
N MET A 203 7.70 -11.42 3.63
CA MET A 203 7.73 -10.07 3.07
C MET A 203 7.30 -10.06 1.60
N PHE A 204 6.39 -9.13 1.28
CA PHE A 204 5.90 -8.85 -0.06
C PHE A 204 6.37 -7.47 -0.51
N LEU A 205 6.61 -7.30 -1.80
CA LEU A 205 6.96 -6.02 -2.43
C LEU A 205 5.80 -5.53 -3.29
N GLU A 206 5.24 -4.40 -2.97
CA GLU A 206 4.11 -3.80 -3.68
C GLU A 206 4.63 -2.68 -4.60
N PHE A 207 4.25 -2.71 -5.89
CA PHE A 207 4.85 -1.92 -6.96
C PHE A 207 3.99 -0.73 -7.40
N SER A 208 3.16 -0.17 -6.52
CA SER A 208 2.33 1.00 -6.86
C SER A 208 3.17 2.24 -7.19
N ALA A 209 2.61 3.10 -8.03
CA ALA A 209 3.23 4.32 -8.55
C ALA A 209 4.59 4.11 -9.25
N LEU A 210 4.95 2.87 -9.61
CA LEU A 210 6.21 2.54 -10.25
C LEU A 210 6.00 2.10 -11.70
N TRP A 211 6.75 2.72 -12.59
CA TRP A 211 6.76 2.37 -14.01
C TRP A 211 7.90 1.39 -14.30
N PRO A 212 7.62 0.19 -14.86
CA PRO A 212 8.65 -0.83 -15.13
C PRO A 212 9.86 -0.30 -15.89
N LYS A 213 9.63 0.60 -16.86
CA LYS A 213 10.68 1.19 -17.70
C LYS A 213 11.72 2.03 -16.96
N TYR A 214 11.40 2.48 -15.73
CA TYR A 214 12.31 3.27 -14.90
C TYR A 214 12.93 2.46 -13.77
N LEU A 215 12.53 1.20 -13.59
CA LEU A 215 13.09 0.34 -12.57
C LEU A 215 14.46 -0.20 -12.98
N PRO A 216 15.37 -0.41 -12.01
CA PRO A 216 16.62 -1.10 -12.26
C PRO A 216 16.41 -2.49 -12.88
N GLU A 217 17.29 -2.90 -13.78
CA GLU A 217 17.23 -4.22 -14.42
C GLU A 217 17.18 -5.35 -13.37
N ALA A 218 17.96 -5.25 -12.29
CA ALA A 218 17.95 -6.21 -11.19
C ALA A 218 16.55 -6.37 -10.55
N THR A 219 15.79 -5.26 -10.43
CA THR A 219 14.41 -5.30 -9.93
C THR A 219 13.50 -6.04 -10.90
N MET A 220 13.58 -5.74 -12.18
CA MET A 220 12.79 -6.43 -13.22
C MET A 220 13.14 -7.90 -13.33
N GLN A 221 14.42 -8.26 -13.15
CA GLN A 221 14.85 -9.64 -13.07
C GLN A 221 14.23 -10.35 -11.85
N ALA A 222 14.24 -9.73 -10.68
CA ALA A 222 13.66 -10.30 -9.46
C ALA A 222 12.16 -10.56 -9.60
N VAL A 223 11.40 -9.56 -10.09
CA VAL A 223 9.96 -9.65 -10.35
C VAL A 223 9.64 -10.80 -11.32
N ASN A 224 10.43 -10.94 -12.37
CA ASN A 224 10.24 -11.95 -13.41
C ASN A 224 10.83 -13.34 -13.08
N SER A 225 11.39 -13.54 -11.88
CA SER A 225 12.04 -14.81 -11.50
C SER A 225 11.90 -15.15 -10.01
N TYR A 226 12.94 -14.93 -9.21
CA TYR A 226 13.06 -15.47 -7.85
C TYR A 226 12.18 -14.78 -6.78
N LEU A 227 11.63 -13.58 -7.04
CA LEU A 227 10.63 -12.93 -6.18
C LEU A 227 9.24 -12.88 -6.82
N SER A 228 9.02 -13.58 -7.94
CA SER A 228 7.77 -13.53 -8.70
C SER A 228 6.54 -13.96 -7.90
N ASP A 229 6.73 -14.68 -6.82
CA ASP A 229 5.67 -15.13 -5.91
C ASP A 229 5.36 -14.13 -4.78
N ARG A 230 6.07 -13.01 -4.69
CA ARG A 230 5.95 -12.01 -3.60
C ARG A 230 5.87 -10.57 -4.09
N CYS A 231 5.72 -10.36 -5.40
CA CYS A 231 5.54 -9.04 -6.00
C CYS A 231 4.05 -8.80 -6.26
N LEU A 232 3.55 -7.62 -5.85
CA LEU A 232 2.15 -7.24 -5.90
C LEU A 232 1.96 -6.07 -6.86
N PHE A 233 0.94 -6.13 -7.71
CA PHE A 233 0.53 -5.01 -8.54
C PHE A 233 -0.16 -3.92 -7.71
N GLY A 234 0.07 -2.67 -8.05
CA GLY A 234 -0.63 -1.52 -7.50
C GLY A 234 -0.45 -0.28 -8.37
N THR A 235 -1.39 0.66 -8.29
CA THR A 235 -1.33 1.94 -9.01
C THR A 235 -1.01 3.12 -8.11
N ASP A 236 -1.40 3.07 -6.83
CA ASP A 236 -1.53 4.23 -5.94
C ASP A 236 -2.45 5.30 -6.55
N TYR A 237 -3.50 4.83 -7.28
CA TYR A 237 -4.49 5.74 -7.87
C TYR A 237 -4.97 6.76 -6.81
N PRO A 238 -5.03 8.04 -7.13
CA PRO A 238 -5.01 8.67 -8.47
C PRO A 238 -3.62 9.11 -8.98
N LEU A 239 -2.50 8.64 -8.41
CA LEU A 239 -1.15 8.98 -8.92
C LEU A 239 -0.93 8.42 -10.33
N VAL A 240 -1.33 7.18 -10.57
CA VAL A 240 -1.25 6.52 -11.88
C VAL A 240 -2.61 5.99 -12.28
N GLU A 241 -2.98 6.14 -13.55
CA GLU A 241 -4.22 5.60 -14.11
C GLU A 241 -4.15 4.08 -14.20
N PHE A 242 -5.30 3.41 -13.98
CA PHE A 242 -5.40 1.96 -13.91
C PHE A 242 -4.94 1.27 -15.19
N ASP A 243 -5.52 1.65 -16.34
CA ASP A 243 -5.24 1.09 -17.66
C ASP A 243 -3.77 1.26 -18.05
N ALA A 244 -3.23 2.45 -17.86
CA ALA A 244 -1.84 2.76 -18.18
C ALA A 244 -0.84 1.95 -17.34
N ALA A 245 -1.13 1.72 -16.06
CA ALA A 245 -0.31 0.87 -15.20
C ALA A 245 -0.37 -0.60 -15.64
N ILE A 246 -1.58 -1.12 -15.90
CA ILE A 246 -1.78 -2.51 -16.35
C ILE A 246 -1.04 -2.74 -17.67
N GLU A 247 -1.20 -1.86 -18.65
CA GLU A 247 -0.53 -1.98 -19.96
C GLU A 247 0.99 -2.02 -19.81
N ALA A 248 1.55 -1.09 -19.01
CA ALA A 248 2.99 -1.01 -18.79
C ALA A 248 3.56 -2.27 -18.11
N TRP A 249 2.88 -2.78 -17.08
CA TRP A 249 3.31 -3.97 -16.37
C TRP A 249 3.08 -5.24 -17.20
N ASP A 250 1.95 -5.35 -17.91
CA ASP A 250 1.69 -6.49 -18.79
C ASP A 250 2.77 -6.63 -19.86
N ALA A 251 3.19 -5.53 -20.48
CA ALA A 251 4.27 -5.53 -21.47
C ALA A 251 5.64 -5.92 -20.89
N ALA A 252 5.90 -5.63 -19.61
CA ALA A 252 7.19 -5.84 -18.96
C ALA A 252 7.35 -7.24 -18.30
N LEU A 253 6.23 -7.93 -18.05
CA LEU A 253 6.22 -9.20 -17.35
C LEU A 253 6.27 -10.39 -18.32
N ARG A 254 6.99 -11.44 -17.90
CA ARG A 254 6.95 -12.74 -18.57
C ARG A 254 5.55 -13.36 -18.41
N PRO A 255 5.01 -14.05 -19.41
CA PRO A 255 3.66 -14.63 -19.33
C PRO A 255 3.43 -15.51 -18.09
N ALA A 256 4.43 -16.28 -17.66
CA ALA A 256 4.33 -17.19 -16.52
C ALA A 256 4.18 -16.51 -15.15
N VAL A 257 4.47 -15.19 -15.03
CA VAL A 257 4.38 -14.49 -13.76
C VAL A 257 3.20 -13.51 -13.68
N LYS A 258 2.53 -13.22 -14.80
CA LYS A 258 1.46 -12.20 -14.87
C LYS A 258 0.33 -12.47 -13.86
N GLU A 259 -0.23 -13.67 -13.87
CA GLU A 259 -1.34 -14.03 -12.98
C GLU A 259 -0.95 -13.89 -11.50
N ARG A 260 0.28 -14.24 -11.14
CA ARG A 260 0.80 -14.06 -9.78
C ARG A 260 0.87 -12.59 -9.42
N PHE A 261 1.49 -11.79 -10.28
CA PHE A 261 1.71 -10.37 -10.04
C PHE A 261 0.40 -9.58 -9.94
N PHE A 262 -0.57 -9.84 -10.84
CA PHE A 262 -1.82 -9.11 -10.89
C PHE A 262 -2.88 -9.58 -9.90
N ALA A 263 -2.84 -10.83 -9.42
CA ALA A 263 -3.89 -11.34 -8.52
C ALA A 263 -3.38 -12.31 -7.44
N ARG A 264 -2.76 -13.45 -7.81
CA ARG A 264 -2.50 -14.54 -6.86
C ARG A 264 -1.67 -14.16 -5.65
N ASN A 265 -0.68 -13.30 -5.82
CA ASN A 265 0.15 -12.86 -4.71
C ASN A 265 -0.65 -11.94 -3.76
N ALA A 266 -1.58 -11.14 -4.29
CA ALA A 266 -2.48 -10.32 -3.49
C ALA A 266 -3.41 -11.20 -2.63
N GLU A 267 -4.05 -12.22 -3.21
CA GLU A 267 -4.86 -13.19 -2.49
C GLU A 267 -4.05 -13.88 -1.38
N ARG A 268 -2.81 -14.28 -1.70
CA ARG A 268 -1.92 -14.91 -0.73
C ARG A 268 -1.55 -13.98 0.42
N ALA A 269 -1.19 -12.74 0.13
CA ALA A 269 -0.87 -11.75 1.16
C ALA A 269 -2.06 -11.50 2.09
N LEU A 270 -3.27 -11.42 1.53
CA LEU A 270 -4.48 -11.08 2.27
C LEU A 270 -5.04 -12.25 3.09
N PHE A 271 -5.03 -13.48 2.53
CA PHE A 271 -5.86 -14.57 3.06
C PHE A 271 -5.08 -15.82 3.49
N GLU A 272 -3.87 -16.07 2.97
CA GLU A 272 -3.11 -17.23 3.40
C GLU A 272 -2.33 -16.95 4.69
N GLY A 273 -2.13 -17.97 5.51
CA GLY A 273 -1.26 -17.90 6.67
C GLY A 273 0.22 -17.73 6.27
N PRO A 274 1.10 -17.36 7.22
CA PRO A 274 2.56 -17.36 7.00
C PRO A 274 3.03 -18.77 6.65
N ARG A 275 4.05 -18.88 5.82
CA ARG A 275 4.67 -20.19 5.43
C ARG A 275 5.75 -20.56 6.40
#